data_a5c07df947ac34ebe2dad1c77933f590
#
_entry.id   a5c07df947ac34ebe2dad1c77933f590
#
_cell.length_a   1.000
_cell.length_b   1.000
_cell.length_c   1.000
_cell.angle_alpha   90.00
_cell.angle_beta   90.00
_cell.angle_gamma   90.00
#
_symmetry.space_group_name_H-M   'P 1'
#
loop_
_entity.id
_entity.type
_entity.pdbx_description
1 polymer ?
#
loop_
_entity_poly.entity_id
_entity_poly.type
_entity_poly.pdbx_seq_one_letter_code
_entity_poly.pdbx_strand_id
1 'polypeptide(L)'
;MTARKILLYPKDKEALRAKSESIHAFNKRTKQLIEDLKDTLIAHTDGIGLAAPQINVHARVVIVRLKAVSDGSREADPPIALINPEIVEAGDERRDFDGCLSFPGLYGETVRPHYLQVIGLDESGKPFDRTFEGFDAVVVHHEIDHLDGVLFIDRIEKFEDLYRVYVDDDGKPVRVPVSQIVGVGKEAIRISDVAE
;
A
#
# COMPACT_ATOMS: atom_id res chain seq x y z
N MET A 1 -22.73 -2.94 0.73
CA MET A 1 -21.32 -2.96 1.15
C MET A 1 -20.80 -4.36 0.98
N THR A 2 -19.85 -4.56 0.07
CA THR A 2 -19.32 -5.90 -0.23
C THR A 2 -17.79 -5.84 -0.09
N ALA A 3 -17.34 -5.76 1.18
CA ALA A 3 -15.91 -5.86 1.46
C ALA A 3 -15.36 -7.17 0.89
N ARG A 4 -14.25 -7.09 0.16
CA ARG A 4 -13.55 -8.22 -0.45
C ARG A 4 -12.46 -8.72 0.48
N LYS A 5 -12.11 -9.99 0.32
CA LYS A 5 -10.98 -10.55 1.04
C LYS A 5 -9.69 -10.01 0.47
N ILE A 6 -8.80 -9.50 1.34
CA ILE A 6 -7.45 -9.09 0.97
C ILE A 6 -6.55 -10.33 0.83
N LEU A 7 -5.77 -10.37 -0.23
CA LEU A 7 -4.73 -11.36 -0.46
C LEU A 7 -3.57 -11.15 0.50
N LEU A 8 -3.00 -12.24 1.02
CA LEU A 8 -1.94 -12.21 2.01
C LEU A 8 -0.64 -12.84 1.47
N TYR A 9 0.48 -12.15 1.70
CA TYR A 9 1.80 -12.70 1.46
C TYR A 9 2.20 -13.64 2.63
N PRO A 10 2.89 -14.79 2.39
CA PRO A 10 3.40 -15.27 1.09
C PRO A 10 2.41 -16.12 0.31
N LYS A 11 1.29 -16.49 0.91
CA LYS A 11 0.31 -17.44 0.34
C LYS A 11 -0.15 -17.05 -1.07
N ASP A 12 -0.46 -15.77 -1.26
CA ASP A 12 -1.04 -15.24 -2.50
C ASP A 12 0.01 -14.44 -3.31
N LYS A 13 1.29 -14.76 -3.11
CA LYS A 13 2.44 -14.00 -3.65
C LYS A 13 2.40 -13.84 -5.18
N GLU A 14 1.98 -14.86 -5.93
CA GLU A 14 1.93 -14.78 -7.40
C GLU A 14 0.92 -13.74 -7.87
N ALA A 15 -0.26 -13.71 -7.26
CA ALA A 15 -1.28 -12.74 -7.57
C ALA A 15 -0.85 -11.31 -7.16
N LEU A 16 -0.23 -11.16 -5.99
CA LEU A 16 0.28 -9.86 -5.51
C LEU A 16 1.45 -9.32 -6.37
N ARG A 17 2.18 -10.19 -7.06
CA ARG A 17 3.31 -9.86 -7.94
C ARG A 17 2.93 -9.66 -9.40
N ALA A 18 1.69 -9.98 -9.78
CA ALA A 18 1.24 -9.83 -11.15
C ALA A 18 1.02 -8.34 -11.49
N LYS A 19 1.47 -7.92 -12.68
CA LYS A 19 1.22 -6.56 -13.17
C LYS A 19 -0.25 -6.37 -13.52
N SER A 20 -0.75 -5.19 -13.21
CA SER A 20 -2.12 -4.78 -13.51
C SER A 20 -2.24 -4.12 -14.88
N GLU A 21 -3.34 -4.40 -15.55
CA GLU A 21 -3.67 -3.86 -16.87
C GLU A 21 -4.43 -2.52 -16.76
N SER A 22 -4.24 -1.65 -17.75
CA SER A 22 -4.95 -0.38 -17.80
C SER A 22 -6.45 -0.58 -18.03
N ILE A 23 -7.26 0.27 -17.41
CA ILE A 23 -8.69 0.39 -17.67
C ILE A 23 -8.90 1.17 -18.97
N HIS A 24 -9.48 0.53 -19.98
CA HIS A 24 -9.79 1.17 -21.27
C HIS A 24 -11.24 1.59 -21.42
N ALA A 25 -12.14 1.11 -20.55
CA ALA A 25 -13.54 1.44 -20.57
C ALA A 25 -14.07 1.75 -19.17
N PHE A 26 -14.60 2.95 -18.98
CA PHE A 26 -15.23 3.38 -17.74
C PHE A 26 -16.70 2.95 -17.70
N ASN A 27 -16.94 1.68 -17.39
CA ASN A 27 -18.24 1.03 -17.43
C ASN A 27 -18.74 0.62 -16.03
N LYS A 28 -19.88 -0.07 -15.97
CA LYS A 28 -20.46 -0.57 -14.71
C LYS A 28 -19.49 -1.47 -13.91
N ARG A 29 -18.66 -2.26 -14.60
CA ARG A 29 -17.68 -3.15 -13.95
C ARG A 29 -16.57 -2.35 -13.27
N THR A 30 -16.07 -1.31 -13.92
CA THR A 30 -15.08 -0.40 -13.32
C THR A 30 -15.64 0.31 -12.10
N LYS A 31 -16.87 0.82 -12.18
CA LYS A 31 -17.54 1.48 -11.04
C LYS A 31 -17.73 0.51 -9.88
N GLN A 32 -18.14 -0.73 -10.15
CA GLN A 32 -18.29 -1.75 -9.11
C GLN A 32 -16.95 -2.10 -8.45
N LEU A 33 -15.85 -2.18 -9.22
CA LEU A 33 -14.51 -2.40 -8.66
C LEU A 33 -14.10 -1.27 -7.70
N ILE A 34 -14.37 -0.02 -8.05
CA ILE A 34 -14.10 1.14 -7.19
C ILE A 34 -14.87 1.02 -5.88
N GLU A 35 -16.16 0.70 -5.94
CA GLU A 35 -16.99 0.52 -4.74
C GLU A 35 -16.51 -0.67 -3.88
N ASP A 36 -16.17 -1.81 -4.50
CA ASP A 36 -15.63 -2.97 -3.80
C ASP A 36 -14.33 -2.63 -3.05
N LEU A 37 -13.44 -1.84 -3.69
CA LEU A 37 -12.18 -1.38 -3.08
C LEU A 37 -12.44 -0.41 -1.92
N LYS A 38 -13.34 0.57 -2.10
CA LYS A 38 -13.73 1.52 -1.04
C LYS A 38 -14.33 0.80 0.15
N ASP A 39 -15.30 -0.09 -0.07
CA ASP A 39 -15.93 -0.88 0.98
C ASP A 39 -14.90 -1.75 1.74
N THR A 40 -13.94 -2.33 0.99
CA THR A 40 -12.86 -3.13 1.58
C THR A 40 -11.94 -2.27 2.44
N LEU A 41 -11.50 -1.11 1.94
CA LEU A 41 -10.64 -0.20 2.71
C LEU A 41 -11.34 0.33 3.96
N ILE A 42 -12.64 0.66 3.87
CA ILE A 42 -13.44 1.13 5.00
C ILE A 42 -13.58 0.06 6.09
N ALA A 43 -13.67 -1.21 5.70
CA ALA A 43 -13.73 -2.34 6.64
C ALA A 43 -12.41 -2.56 7.41
N HIS A 44 -11.30 -2.01 6.92
CA HIS A 44 -9.97 -2.07 7.57
C HIS A 44 -9.62 -0.69 8.15
N THR A 45 -9.86 -0.52 9.45
CA THR A 45 -9.71 0.79 10.15
C THR A 45 -8.30 1.37 10.08
N ASP A 46 -7.28 0.51 9.97
CA ASP A 46 -5.87 0.91 9.91
C ASP A 46 -5.37 1.09 8.46
N GLY A 47 -6.25 0.82 7.46
CA GLY A 47 -5.91 0.94 6.05
C GLY A 47 -5.97 2.39 5.58
N ILE A 48 -4.90 2.85 4.92
CA ILE A 48 -4.80 4.19 4.32
C ILE A 48 -4.91 4.11 2.81
N GLY A 49 -4.51 2.98 2.22
CA GLY A 49 -4.61 2.72 0.80
C GLY A 49 -4.94 1.26 0.50
N LEU A 50 -5.41 1.00 -0.70
CA LEU A 50 -5.71 -0.35 -1.21
C LEU A 50 -5.66 -0.36 -2.74
N ALA A 51 -4.91 -1.28 -3.31
CA ALA A 51 -4.81 -1.49 -4.74
C ALA A 51 -5.64 -2.71 -5.21
N ALA A 52 -6.15 -2.66 -6.44
CA ALA A 52 -6.98 -3.72 -6.98
C ALA A 52 -6.33 -5.12 -6.98
N PRO A 53 -5.02 -5.31 -7.23
CA PRO A 53 -4.40 -6.63 -7.10
C PRO A 53 -4.48 -7.23 -5.70
N GLN A 54 -4.59 -6.43 -4.64
CA GLN A 54 -4.75 -6.94 -3.28
C GLN A 54 -6.12 -7.61 -3.04
N ILE A 55 -7.11 -7.36 -3.88
CA ILE A 55 -8.40 -8.06 -3.88
C ILE A 55 -8.55 -9.02 -5.07
N ASN A 56 -7.41 -9.45 -5.65
CA ASN A 56 -7.32 -10.37 -6.80
C ASN A 56 -7.96 -9.84 -8.09
N VAL A 57 -7.81 -8.54 -8.36
CA VAL A 57 -8.24 -7.91 -9.62
C VAL A 57 -7.07 -7.15 -10.22
N HIS A 58 -6.51 -7.68 -11.33
CA HIS A 58 -5.33 -7.08 -11.98
C HIS A 58 -5.72 -5.93 -12.91
N ALA A 59 -6.19 -4.84 -12.32
CA ALA A 59 -6.57 -3.61 -12.99
C ALA A 59 -5.88 -2.41 -12.34
N ARG A 60 -5.46 -1.42 -13.11
CA ARG A 60 -4.78 -0.23 -12.58
C ARG A 60 -5.79 0.71 -11.89
N VAL A 61 -6.22 0.31 -10.69
CA VAL A 61 -7.09 1.09 -9.81
C VAL A 61 -6.54 1.02 -8.38
N VAL A 62 -6.41 2.17 -7.75
CA VAL A 62 -6.07 2.30 -6.33
C VAL A 62 -7.05 3.20 -5.62
N ILE A 63 -7.27 2.96 -4.34
CA ILE A 63 -8.04 3.80 -3.43
C ILE A 63 -7.11 4.31 -2.35
N VAL A 64 -7.15 5.61 -2.06
CA VAL A 64 -6.31 6.21 -1.01
C VAL A 64 -7.13 7.16 -0.13
N ARG A 65 -6.83 7.18 1.16
CA ARG A 65 -7.26 8.18 2.14
C ARG A 65 -6.11 9.16 2.34
N LEU A 66 -6.30 10.40 1.92
CA LEU A 66 -5.28 11.43 2.03
C LEU A 66 -5.49 12.25 3.30
N LYS A 67 -4.42 12.83 3.82
CA LYS A 67 -4.41 13.69 5.04
C LYS A 67 -4.78 12.99 6.36
N ALA A 68 -5.04 11.69 6.37
CA ALA A 68 -5.48 10.92 7.52
C ALA A 68 -4.49 10.92 8.72
N VAL A 69 -3.26 11.39 8.53
CA VAL A 69 -2.16 11.24 9.50
C VAL A 69 -1.53 12.56 9.90
N SER A 70 -1.72 13.65 9.13
CA SER A 70 -0.96 14.89 9.34
C SER A 70 -1.35 15.70 10.58
N ASP A 71 -2.56 15.54 11.12
CA ASP A 71 -3.05 16.31 12.27
C ASP A 71 -3.48 15.47 13.47
N GLY A 72 -3.30 14.13 13.39
CA GLY A 72 -3.73 13.22 14.47
C GLY A 72 -5.24 13.04 14.55
N SER A 73 -6.03 13.66 13.69
CA SER A 73 -7.46 13.41 13.56
C SER A 73 -7.68 12.11 12.79
N ARG A 74 -8.50 11.21 13.32
CA ARG A 74 -8.90 9.96 12.62
C ARG A 74 -10.06 10.16 11.63
N GLU A 75 -10.51 11.39 11.45
CA GLU A 75 -11.47 11.74 10.42
C GLU A 75 -10.73 11.95 9.09
N ALA A 76 -10.37 10.83 8.48
CA ALA A 76 -9.82 10.82 7.13
C ALA A 76 -10.86 11.37 6.14
N ASP A 77 -10.40 12.14 5.18
CA ASP A 77 -11.19 12.45 3.99
C ASP A 77 -11.76 11.15 3.38
N PRO A 78 -12.93 11.18 2.76
CA PRO A 78 -13.47 10.00 2.10
C PRO A 78 -12.46 9.47 1.08
N PRO A 79 -12.30 8.13 0.97
CA PRO A 79 -11.32 7.55 0.09
C PRO A 79 -11.60 7.92 -1.36
N ILE A 80 -10.55 8.35 -2.07
CA ILE A 80 -10.59 8.70 -3.49
C ILE A 80 -10.03 7.56 -4.35
N ALA A 81 -10.53 7.43 -5.58
CA ALA A 81 -10.00 6.49 -6.56
C ALA A 81 -9.05 7.18 -7.54
N LEU A 82 -7.92 6.54 -7.81
CA LEU A 82 -7.00 6.88 -8.89
C LEU A 82 -7.01 5.71 -9.89
N ILE A 83 -7.40 5.99 -11.13
CA ILE A 83 -7.55 4.99 -12.19
C ILE A 83 -6.47 5.25 -13.24
N ASN A 84 -5.76 4.19 -13.63
CA ASN A 84 -4.59 4.27 -14.50
C ASN A 84 -3.57 5.32 -14.02
N PRO A 85 -3.23 5.37 -12.71
CA PRO A 85 -2.29 6.37 -12.24
C PRO A 85 -0.91 6.12 -12.86
N GLU A 86 -0.27 7.22 -13.27
CA GLU A 86 1.09 7.25 -13.79
C GLU A 86 1.87 8.36 -13.10
N ILE A 87 3.04 8.04 -12.55
CA ILE A 87 3.95 9.00 -11.94
C ILE A 87 4.72 9.67 -13.08
N VAL A 88 4.55 10.98 -13.24
CA VAL A 88 5.26 11.78 -14.26
C VAL A 88 6.45 12.52 -13.68
N GLU A 89 6.44 12.79 -12.37
CA GLU A 89 7.56 13.36 -11.65
C GLU A 89 7.58 12.82 -10.21
N ALA A 90 8.77 12.57 -9.68
CA ALA A 90 9.01 12.14 -8.31
C ALA A 90 10.27 12.79 -7.75
N GLY A 91 10.29 13.09 -6.45
CA GLY A 91 11.45 13.70 -5.80
C GLY A 91 11.34 13.71 -4.28
N ASP A 92 12.33 14.32 -3.64
CA ASP A 92 12.41 14.44 -2.17
C ASP A 92 12.34 13.07 -1.48
N GLU A 93 13.24 12.16 -1.89
CA GLU A 93 13.30 10.81 -1.32
C GLU A 93 13.66 10.86 0.16
N ARG A 94 12.85 10.21 0.98
CA ARG A 94 13.05 10.10 2.42
C ARG A 94 12.80 8.68 2.89
N ARG A 95 13.44 8.36 4.00
CA ARG A 95 13.18 7.14 4.74
C ARG A 95 11.95 7.34 5.62
N ASP A 96 10.97 6.44 5.49
CA ASP A 96 9.72 6.49 6.24
C ASP A 96 9.24 5.09 6.64
N PHE A 97 8.39 5.02 7.67
CA PHE A 97 7.81 3.77 8.15
C PHE A 97 6.66 3.34 7.26
N ASP A 98 6.74 2.14 6.73
CA ASP A 98 5.81 1.58 5.76
C ASP A 98 5.20 0.26 6.26
N GLY A 99 3.99 -0.03 5.82
CA GLY A 99 3.27 -1.26 6.13
C GLY A 99 2.19 -1.52 5.10
N CYS A 100 1.70 -2.75 5.04
CA CYS A 100 0.75 -3.16 4.01
C CYS A 100 -0.29 -4.11 4.57
N LEU A 101 -1.56 -3.94 4.18
CA LEU A 101 -2.66 -4.83 4.57
C LEU A 101 -2.45 -6.28 4.10
N SER A 102 -1.65 -6.49 3.06
CA SER A 102 -1.25 -7.83 2.59
C SER A 102 -0.15 -8.48 3.44
N PHE A 103 0.40 -7.77 4.44
CA PHE A 103 1.46 -8.23 5.35
C PHE A 103 1.09 -7.96 6.81
N PRO A 104 0.10 -8.64 7.39
CA PRO A 104 -0.36 -8.35 8.74
C PRO A 104 0.75 -8.39 9.78
N GLY A 105 0.91 -7.30 10.54
CA GLY A 105 1.88 -7.18 11.62
C GLY A 105 3.34 -7.06 11.17
N LEU A 106 3.61 -6.97 9.87
CA LEU A 106 4.94 -6.73 9.33
C LEU A 106 5.05 -5.31 8.80
N TYR A 107 6.09 -4.60 9.21
CA TYR A 107 6.37 -3.21 8.86
C TYR A 107 7.85 -3.04 8.54
N GLY A 108 8.20 -1.94 7.87
CA GLY A 108 9.61 -1.64 7.62
C GLY A 108 9.86 -0.17 7.32
N GLU A 109 11.13 0.22 7.35
CA GLU A 109 11.56 1.52 6.88
C GLU A 109 11.93 1.43 5.40
N THR A 110 11.19 2.14 4.56
CA THR A 110 11.40 2.19 3.10
C THR A 110 11.87 3.56 2.67
N VAL A 111 12.58 3.65 1.55
CA VAL A 111 12.90 4.92 0.91
C VAL A 111 11.84 5.20 -0.15
N ARG A 112 11.11 6.31 0.02
CA ARG A 112 10.04 6.72 -0.88
C ARG A 112 10.09 8.21 -1.18
N PRO A 113 9.61 8.64 -2.36
CA PRO A 113 9.48 10.06 -2.67
C PRO A 113 8.40 10.71 -1.79
N HIS A 114 8.70 11.91 -1.30
CA HIS A 114 7.77 12.79 -0.58
C HIS A 114 7.17 13.88 -1.48
N TYR A 115 7.46 13.81 -2.78
CA TYR A 115 6.86 14.61 -3.83
C TYR A 115 6.54 13.70 -5.01
N LEU A 116 5.29 13.73 -5.48
CA LEU A 116 4.85 13.03 -6.68
C LEU A 116 3.93 13.95 -7.48
N GLN A 117 4.18 14.04 -8.79
CA GLN A 117 3.16 14.46 -9.74
C GLN A 117 2.59 13.21 -10.43
N VAL A 118 1.29 13.05 -10.37
CA VAL A 118 0.59 11.87 -10.89
C VAL A 118 -0.52 12.30 -11.82
N ILE A 119 -0.58 11.68 -12.99
CA ILE A 119 -1.70 11.81 -13.93
C ILE A 119 -2.53 10.52 -13.91
N GLY A 120 -3.80 10.63 -14.35
CA GLY A 120 -4.69 9.47 -14.41
C GLY A 120 -6.14 9.89 -14.66
N LEU A 121 -7.07 9.00 -14.26
CA LEU A 121 -8.51 9.29 -14.28
C LEU A 121 -9.08 9.24 -12.87
N ASP A 122 -9.98 10.14 -12.56
CA ASP A 122 -10.77 10.14 -11.32
C ASP A 122 -11.90 9.09 -11.36
N GLU A 123 -12.64 8.96 -10.27
CA GLU A 123 -13.76 8.02 -10.15
C GLU A 123 -14.95 8.31 -11.09
N SER A 124 -14.99 9.48 -11.72
CA SER A 124 -15.95 9.83 -12.77
C SER A 124 -15.43 9.51 -14.18
N GLY A 125 -14.17 9.08 -14.29
CA GLY A 125 -13.48 8.83 -15.56
C GLY A 125 -12.91 10.08 -16.21
N LYS A 126 -12.81 11.21 -15.49
CA LYS A 126 -12.21 12.45 -15.99
C LYS A 126 -10.70 12.45 -15.72
N PRO A 127 -9.90 12.97 -16.67
CA PRO A 127 -8.47 13.14 -16.46
C PRO A 127 -8.18 14.05 -15.25
N PHE A 128 -7.16 13.68 -14.48
CA PHE A 128 -6.55 14.54 -13.47
C PHE A 128 -5.05 14.63 -13.67
N ASP A 129 -4.48 15.73 -13.22
CA ASP A 129 -3.05 15.96 -13.01
C ASP A 129 -2.94 16.53 -11.59
N ARG A 130 -2.30 15.80 -10.67
CA ARG A 130 -2.31 16.14 -9.25
C ARG A 130 -0.95 15.91 -8.62
N THR A 131 -0.55 16.87 -7.79
CA THR A 131 0.63 16.75 -6.92
C THR A 131 0.22 16.16 -5.57
N PHE A 132 1.04 15.24 -5.06
CA PHE A 132 0.96 14.69 -3.72
C PHE A 132 2.28 14.99 -3.00
N GLU A 133 2.21 15.37 -1.73
CA GLU A 133 3.37 15.76 -0.94
C GLU A 133 3.37 15.05 0.42
N GLY A 134 4.57 14.94 1.00
CA GLY A 134 4.77 14.33 2.31
C GLY A 134 4.26 12.88 2.36
N PHE A 135 3.55 12.53 3.42
CA PHE A 135 3.03 11.17 3.62
C PHE A 135 1.99 10.75 2.57
N ASP A 136 1.21 11.70 2.03
CA ASP A 136 0.27 11.42 0.94
C ASP A 136 1.00 10.89 -0.31
N ALA A 137 2.20 11.43 -0.62
CA ALA A 137 3.04 10.92 -1.70
C ALA A 137 3.53 9.50 -1.43
N VAL A 138 3.93 9.20 -0.19
CA VAL A 138 4.34 7.86 0.24
C VAL A 138 3.21 6.84 0.02
N VAL A 139 1.99 7.16 0.46
CA VAL A 139 0.81 6.30 0.31
C VAL A 139 0.51 6.06 -1.18
N VAL A 140 0.43 7.12 -1.98
CA VAL A 140 0.14 7.00 -3.42
C VAL A 140 1.20 6.18 -4.14
N HIS A 141 2.48 6.39 -3.82
CA HIS A 141 3.59 5.62 -4.38
C HIS A 141 3.49 4.13 -4.02
N HIS A 142 3.17 3.81 -2.76
CA HIS A 142 2.96 2.45 -2.29
C HIS A 142 1.86 1.74 -3.07
N GLU A 143 0.72 2.40 -3.27
CA GLU A 143 -0.40 1.80 -3.98
C GLU A 143 -0.11 1.64 -5.50
N ILE A 144 0.64 2.56 -6.11
CA ILE A 144 1.07 2.42 -7.51
C ILE A 144 2.07 1.26 -7.65
N ASP A 145 2.98 1.07 -6.70
CA ASP A 145 3.88 -0.09 -6.67
C ASP A 145 3.10 -1.42 -6.80
N HIS A 146 2.00 -1.56 -6.06
CA HIS A 146 1.16 -2.76 -6.16
C HIS A 146 0.64 -3.03 -7.58
N LEU A 147 0.34 -1.98 -8.35
CA LEU A 147 -0.11 -2.14 -9.74
C LEU A 147 0.98 -2.70 -10.66
N ASP A 148 2.23 -2.52 -10.29
CA ASP A 148 3.40 -3.00 -11.02
C ASP A 148 4.00 -4.28 -10.40
N GLY A 149 3.32 -4.87 -9.39
CA GLY A 149 3.74 -6.09 -8.71
C GLY A 149 4.92 -5.87 -7.76
N VAL A 150 5.20 -4.61 -7.42
CA VAL A 150 6.22 -4.22 -6.42
C VAL A 150 5.56 -4.18 -5.04
N LEU A 151 6.22 -4.77 -4.04
CA LEU A 151 5.73 -4.81 -2.68
C LEU A 151 6.64 -3.97 -1.78
N PHE A 152 6.12 -3.47 -0.64
CA PHE A 152 6.92 -2.61 0.23
C PHE A 152 8.23 -3.27 0.70
N ILE A 153 8.24 -4.60 0.85
CA ILE A 153 9.44 -5.36 1.20
C ILE A 153 10.57 -5.24 0.17
N ASP A 154 10.26 -4.90 -1.09
CA ASP A 154 11.26 -4.69 -2.15
C ASP A 154 11.96 -3.33 -2.01
N ARG A 155 11.37 -2.43 -1.21
CA ARG A 155 11.89 -1.11 -0.88
C ARG A 155 12.70 -1.07 0.42
N ILE A 156 12.79 -2.21 1.11
CA ILE A 156 13.62 -2.35 2.32
C ILE A 156 15.08 -2.52 1.90
N GLU A 157 15.95 -1.62 2.34
CA GLU A 157 17.36 -1.66 1.98
C GLU A 157 18.17 -2.62 2.87
N LYS A 158 17.78 -2.76 4.14
CA LYS A 158 18.48 -3.58 5.12
C LYS A 158 17.49 -4.43 5.89
N PHE A 159 17.91 -5.66 6.20
CA PHE A 159 17.07 -6.58 6.97
C PHE A 159 16.72 -6.04 8.37
N GLU A 160 17.61 -5.24 8.96
CA GLU A 160 17.43 -4.61 10.26
C GLU A 160 16.29 -3.56 10.24
N ASP A 161 15.91 -3.07 9.06
CA ASP A 161 14.84 -2.09 8.86
C ASP A 161 13.45 -2.75 8.77
N LEU A 162 13.36 -4.07 8.97
CA LEU A 162 12.12 -4.83 8.97
C LEU A 162 11.71 -5.19 10.40
N TYR A 163 10.44 -4.94 10.74
CA TYR A 163 9.92 -5.04 12.10
C TYR A 163 8.61 -5.84 12.16
N ARG A 164 8.45 -6.65 13.22
CA ARG A 164 7.13 -7.09 13.69
C ARG A 164 6.62 -6.12 14.75
N VAL A 165 5.33 -5.81 14.69
CA VAL A 165 4.67 -5.00 15.71
C VAL A 165 3.79 -5.92 16.54
N TYR A 166 4.03 -5.91 17.85
CA TYR A 166 3.25 -6.62 18.85
C TYR A 166 2.57 -5.60 19.77
N VAL A 167 1.55 -6.02 20.47
CA VAL A 167 0.93 -5.23 21.54
C VAL A 167 1.45 -5.78 22.85
N ASP A 168 2.02 -4.91 23.71
CA ASP A 168 2.49 -5.29 25.05
C ASP A 168 1.32 -5.47 26.04
N ASP A 169 1.66 -5.83 27.28
CA ASP A 169 0.68 -6.06 28.34
C ASP A 169 -0.11 -4.80 28.71
N ASP A 170 0.41 -3.60 28.40
CA ASP A 170 -0.24 -2.31 28.60
C ASP A 170 -1.09 -1.87 27.37
N GLY A 171 -1.18 -2.70 26.32
CA GLY A 171 -1.89 -2.41 25.08
C GLY A 171 -1.14 -1.46 24.13
N LYS A 172 0.17 -1.24 24.33
CA LYS A 172 0.98 -0.36 23.48
C LYS A 172 1.67 -1.12 22.37
N PRO A 173 1.78 -0.54 21.15
CA PRO A 173 2.51 -1.17 20.07
C PRO A 173 4.02 -1.14 20.33
N VAL A 174 4.64 -2.31 20.29
CA VAL A 174 6.10 -2.51 20.41
C VAL A 174 6.65 -3.02 19.10
N ARG A 175 7.66 -2.33 18.58
CA ARG A 175 8.39 -2.73 17.36
C ARG A 175 9.56 -3.63 17.74
N VAL A 176 9.60 -4.83 17.19
CA VAL A 176 10.71 -5.75 17.37
C VAL A 176 11.35 -6.01 16.02
N PRO A 177 12.65 -5.70 15.83
CA PRO A 177 13.35 -6.03 14.59
C PRO A 177 13.23 -7.53 14.27
N VAL A 178 12.90 -7.86 13.03
CA VAL A 178 12.75 -9.26 12.61
C VAL A 178 14.05 -10.04 12.84
N SER A 179 15.21 -9.40 12.68
CA SER A 179 16.54 -9.96 12.99
C SER A 179 16.69 -10.47 14.43
N GLN A 180 15.95 -9.91 15.38
CA GLN A 180 15.96 -10.37 16.79
C GLN A 180 15.02 -11.56 17.03
N ILE A 181 13.98 -11.73 16.20
CA ILE A 181 13.00 -12.81 16.35
C ILE A 181 13.55 -14.11 15.74
N VAL A 182 14.20 -14.00 14.59
CA VAL A 182 14.64 -15.14 13.76
C VAL A 182 16.02 -15.65 14.16
N GLY A 183 16.59 -15.25 15.30
CA GLY A 183 17.88 -15.73 15.81
C GLY A 183 18.92 -15.90 14.70
N VAL A 184 19.48 -14.81 14.21
CA VAL A 184 20.27 -14.78 12.98
C VAL A 184 21.54 -15.62 13.08
N GLY A 185 21.48 -16.84 12.60
CA GLY A 185 22.65 -17.48 12.02
C GLY A 185 23.06 -16.70 10.78
N LYS A 186 24.34 -16.48 10.60
CA LYS A 186 24.98 -15.60 9.60
C LYS A 186 24.74 -15.94 8.11
N GLU A 187 23.73 -16.69 7.75
CA GLU A 187 23.34 -16.94 6.37
C GLU A 187 22.26 -15.94 5.98
N ALA A 188 22.46 -15.30 4.85
CA ALA A 188 21.62 -14.23 4.32
C ALA A 188 20.16 -14.69 4.19
N ILE A 189 19.35 -14.45 5.20
CA ILE A 189 17.89 -14.58 5.13
C ILE A 189 17.41 -13.50 4.18
N ARG A 190 16.75 -13.88 3.10
CA ARG A 190 16.12 -12.91 2.20
C ARG A 190 14.88 -12.33 2.89
N ILE A 191 14.63 -11.05 2.68
CA ILE A 191 13.44 -10.39 3.23
C ILE A 191 12.16 -11.14 2.87
N SER A 192 12.11 -11.75 1.67
CA SER A 192 11.03 -12.62 1.21
C SER A 192 10.80 -13.87 2.07
N ASP A 193 11.80 -14.33 2.81
CA ASP A 193 11.73 -15.58 3.58
C ASP A 193 11.18 -15.36 5.01
N VAL A 194 11.01 -14.10 5.41
CA VAL A 194 10.56 -13.70 6.76
C VAL A 194 9.07 -13.39 6.82
N ALA A 195 8.43 -13.29 5.67
CA ALA A 195 7.00 -13.04 5.57
C ALA A 195 6.14 -14.33 5.70
N GLU A 196 6.77 -15.49 5.99
CA GLU A 196 6.09 -16.77 6.25
C GLU A 196 5.52 -16.86 7.69
#